data_585017215f9bfcd12b8ac30097570f53
#
_entry.id   585017215f9bfcd12b8ac30097570f53
#
_cell.length_a   1.000
_cell.length_b   1.000
_cell.length_c   1.000
_cell.angle_alpha   90.00
_cell.angle_beta   90.00
_cell.angle_gamma   90.00
#
_symmetry.space_group_name_H-M   'P 1'
#
loop_
_entity.id
_entity.type
_entity.pdbx_description
1 polymer ?
#
loop_
_entity_poly.entity_id
_entity_poly.type
_entity_poly.pdbx_seq_one_letter_code
_entity_poly.pdbx_strand_id
1 'polypeptide(L)'
;MKLKLVLAAASLLVSPLLAPANAQQAGVYASGGYAFFDGDGGAELGAIMARVGANLSPNFAIEAEAAIGVKDDSGTELDSELGLFVLAKAPISPSFDVFARLGLGRIETSPGGTEDGLAYGVGGTLNLSPVDGVRLDYTRHDYDAGEVDVFALSYVRGF
;
A
#
# COMPACT_ATOMS: atom_id res chain seq x y z
N MET A 1 -22.13 9.64 -5.41
CA MET A 1 -22.34 8.53 -4.46
C MET A 1 -21.04 7.77 -4.10
N LYS A 2 -19.99 7.82 -4.93
CA LYS A 2 -18.70 7.13 -4.71
C LYS A 2 -17.84 7.73 -3.59
N LEU A 3 -17.91 9.05 -3.36
CA LEU A 3 -17.13 9.76 -2.34
C LEU A 3 -17.54 9.41 -0.89
N LYS A 4 -18.80 9.06 -0.67
CA LYS A 4 -19.32 8.72 0.68
C LYS A 4 -18.84 7.36 1.19
N LEU A 5 -18.51 6.43 0.28
CA LEU A 5 -18.01 5.10 0.65
C LEU A 5 -16.53 5.15 1.08
N VAL A 6 -15.74 6.02 0.45
CA VAL A 6 -14.33 6.23 0.80
C VAL A 6 -14.18 6.89 2.18
N LEU A 7 -15.06 7.86 2.51
CA LEU A 7 -15.07 8.47 3.85
C LEU A 7 -15.51 7.48 4.95
N ALA A 8 -16.41 6.55 4.64
CA ALA A 8 -16.87 5.54 5.62
C ALA A 8 -15.77 4.51 5.90
N ALA A 9 -14.97 4.13 4.91
CA ALA A 9 -13.82 3.23 5.09
C ALA A 9 -12.70 3.90 5.90
N ALA A 10 -12.43 5.18 5.67
CA ALA A 10 -11.45 5.95 6.43
C ALA A 10 -11.86 6.13 7.92
N SER A 11 -13.15 6.31 8.20
CA SER A 11 -13.64 6.48 9.56
C SER A 11 -13.62 5.20 10.40
N LEU A 12 -13.70 4.02 9.77
CA LEU A 12 -13.56 2.72 10.45
C LEU A 12 -12.11 2.41 10.87
N LEU A 13 -11.12 2.97 10.18
CA LEU A 13 -9.70 2.79 10.48
C LEU A 13 -9.18 3.75 11.57
N VAL A 14 -9.87 4.84 11.85
CA VAL A 14 -9.46 5.85 12.84
C VAL A 14 -9.91 5.47 14.27
N SER A 15 -10.94 4.65 14.41
CA SER A 15 -11.47 4.27 15.73
C SER A 15 -10.50 3.44 16.62
N PRO A 16 -9.64 2.55 16.09
CA PRO A 16 -8.64 1.85 16.91
C PRO A 16 -7.43 2.71 17.28
N LEU A 17 -7.20 3.85 16.61
CA LEU A 17 -6.07 4.75 16.88
C LEU A 17 -6.17 5.47 18.25
N LEU A 18 -7.30 5.38 18.92
CA LEU A 18 -7.55 5.97 20.24
C LEU A 18 -7.55 4.93 21.38
N ALA A 19 -7.15 3.68 21.13
CA ALA A 19 -7.03 2.68 22.17
C ALA A 19 -5.86 3.01 23.10
N PRO A 20 -6.02 2.83 24.44
CA PRO A 20 -5.00 3.22 25.41
C PRO A 20 -3.71 2.39 25.24
N ALA A 21 -2.59 3.03 25.52
CA ALA A 21 -1.20 2.62 25.32
C ALA A 21 -0.71 1.35 26.04
N ASN A 22 -1.57 0.39 26.34
CA ASN A 22 -1.20 -0.86 27.02
C ASN A 22 -0.97 -2.05 26.08
N ALA A 23 -1.09 -1.86 24.76
CA ALA A 23 -0.73 -2.87 23.79
C ALA A 23 0.68 -2.58 23.22
N GLN A 24 1.69 -2.94 23.95
CA GLN A 24 3.11 -2.79 23.55
C GLN A 24 3.49 -3.57 22.27
N GLN A 25 2.54 -4.11 21.53
CA GLN A 25 2.75 -4.80 20.25
C GLN A 25 1.84 -4.33 19.10
N ALA A 26 0.84 -3.51 19.34
CA ALA A 26 -0.03 -2.95 18.32
C ALA A 26 0.45 -1.55 17.92
N GLY A 27 1.56 -1.47 17.20
CA GLY A 27 2.06 -0.21 16.66
C GLY A 27 1.28 0.16 15.39
N VAL A 28 0.91 1.42 15.28
CA VAL A 28 0.41 2.00 14.03
C VAL A 28 1.58 2.60 13.26
N TYR A 29 1.54 2.52 11.95
CA TYR A 29 2.54 3.17 11.10
C TYR A 29 1.89 3.85 9.91
N ALA A 30 2.58 4.83 9.37
CA ALA A 30 2.27 5.45 8.10
C ALA A 30 3.49 5.39 7.18
N SER A 31 3.26 5.35 5.89
CA SER A 31 4.33 5.48 4.90
C SER A 31 3.90 6.36 3.74
N GLY A 32 4.89 6.98 3.10
CA GLY A 32 4.70 7.76 1.91
C GLY A 32 5.88 7.57 0.97
N GLY A 33 5.60 7.59 -0.33
CA GLY A 33 6.63 7.34 -1.31
C GLY A 33 6.16 7.47 -2.75
N TYR A 34 6.95 6.90 -3.63
CA TYR A 34 6.69 6.87 -5.06
C TYR A 34 6.52 5.45 -5.57
N ALA A 35 5.56 5.26 -6.45
CA ALA A 35 5.27 3.98 -7.07
C ALA A 35 5.32 4.08 -8.60
N PHE A 36 5.85 3.04 -9.22
CA PHE A 36 5.86 2.82 -10.66
C PHE A 36 4.86 1.69 -10.97
N PHE A 37 3.95 1.97 -11.86
CA PHE A 37 2.95 1.04 -12.35
C PHE A 37 3.32 0.65 -13.77
N ASP A 38 3.53 -0.64 -14.00
CA ASP A 38 3.81 -1.23 -15.31
C ASP A 38 2.67 -2.18 -15.65
N GLY A 39 1.87 -1.81 -16.64
CA GLY A 39 0.74 -2.59 -17.11
C GLY A 39 1.07 -3.42 -18.34
N ASP A 40 0.34 -4.51 -18.55
CA ASP A 40 0.47 -5.41 -19.71
C ASP A 40 0.39 -4.70 -21.08
N GLY A 41 -0.20 -3.50 -21.11
CA GLY A 41 -0.26 -2.65 -22.31
C GLY A 41 1.03 -1.87 -22.61
N GLY A 42 2.07 -1.99 -21.77
CA GLY A 42 3.35 -1.29 -21.90
C GLY A 42 3.29 0.19 -21.47
N ALA A 43 2.24 0.63 -20.78
CA ALA A 43 2.17 1.96 -20.20
C ALA A 43 2.89 1.98 -18.85
N GLU A 44 3.86 2.89 -18.70
CA GLU A 44 4.59 3.12 -17.46
C GLU A 44 4.06 4.37 -16.75
N LEU A 45 3.32 4.19 -15.68
CA LEU A 45 2.73 5.28 -14.91
C LEU A 45 3.49 5.50 -13.60
N GLY A 46 3.55 6.74 -13.15
CA GLY A 46 4.14 7.10 -11.88
C GLY A 46 3.11 7.70 -10.94
N ALA A 47 3.20 7.36 -9.65
CA ALA A 47 2.25 7.81 -8.64
C ALA A 47 2.93 8.20 -7.34
N ILE A 48 2.34 9.15 -6.62
CA ILE A 48 2.60 9.35 -5.20
C ILE A 48 1.68 8.42 -4.42
N MET A 49 2.27 7.67 -3.48
CA MET A 49 1.60 6.66 -2.70
C MET A 49 1.68 6.97 -1.21
N ALA A 50 0.60 6.73 -0.50
CA ALA A 50 0.53 6.78 0.95
C ALA A 50 -0.12 5.51 1.50
N ARG A 51 0.36 5.05 2.66
CA ARG A 51 -0.17 3.88 3.37
C ARG A 51 -0.32 4.18 4.85
N VAL A 52 -1.31 3.55 5.45
CA VAL A 52 -1.45 3.47 6.90
C VAL A 52 -1.66 2.01 7.29
N GLY A 53 -1.00 1.59 8.35
CA GLY A 53 -1.06 0.21 8.77
C GLY A 53 -1.09 0.06 10.30
N ALA A 54 -1.54 -1.10 10.74
CA ALA A 54 -1.53 -1.49 12.14
C ALA A 54 -0.91 -2.89 12.28
N ASN A 55 0.09 -3.01 13.14
CA ASN A 55 0.66 -4.29 13.52
C ASN A 55 -0.30 -5.01 14.46
N LEU A 56 -0.83 -6.15 14.04
CA LEU A 56 -1.71 -7.01 14.84
C LEU A 56 -0.89 -7.94 15.75
N SER A 57 0.33 -8.23 15.32
CA SER A 57 1.33 -9.02 16.03
C SER A 57 2.73 -8.68 15.50
N PRO A 58 3.81 -9.20 16.07
CA PRO A 58 5.15 -9.02 15.51
C PRO A 58 5.29 -9.49 14.04
N ASN A 59 4.47 -10.46 13.64
CA ASN A 59 4.56 -11.09 12.32
C ASN A 59 3.40 -10.75 11.38
N PHE A 60 2.35 -10.06 11.85
CA PHE A 60 1.18 -9.73 11.02
C PHE A 60 0.77 -8.28 11.15
N ALA A 61 0.38 -7.68 10.03
CA ALA A 61 -0.18 -6.33 9.97
C ALA A 61 -1.34 -6.27 8.97
N ILE A 62 -2.18 -5.25 9.13
CA ILE A 62 -3.14 -4.83 8.10
C ILE A 62 -2.72 -3.45 7.59
N GLU A 63 -2.96 -3.18 6.32
CA GLU A 63 -2.51 -1.95 5.67
C GLU A 63 -3.55 -1.47 4.67
N ALA A 64 -3.89 -0.19 4.72
CA ALA A 64 -4.62 0.50 3.67
C ALA A 64 -3.64 1.35 2.84
N GLU A 65 -3.85 1.38 1.54
CA GLU A 65 -3.00 2.02 0.56
C GLU A 65 -3.82 2.94 -0.33
N ALA A 66 -3.27 4.09 -0.68
CA ALA A 66 -3.83 4.99 -1.68
C ALA A 66 -2.70 5.57 -2.54
N ALA A 67 -2.91 5.65 -3.85
CA ALA A 67 -2.01 6.31 -4.78
C ALA A 67 -2.76 7.22 -5.73
N ILE A 68 -2.10 8.29 -6.17
CA ILE A 68 -2.57 9.21 -7.20
C ILE A 68 -1.49 9.37 -8.26
N GLY A 69 -1.89 9.29 -9.53
CA GLY A 69 -0.97 9.42 -10.65
C GLY A 69 -0.38 10.82 -10.74
N VAL A 70 0.91 10.87 -11.06
CA VAL A 70 1.66 12.11 -11.29
C VAL A 70 2.49 12.06 -12.58
N LYS A 71 2.54 10.90 -13.22
CA LYS A 71 3.18 10.69 -14.52
C LYS A 71 2.28 9.83 -15.39
N ASP A 72 1.94 10.33 -16.55
CA ASP A 72 1.15 9.66 -17.57
C ASP A 72 2.06 9.06 -18.63
N ASP A 73 1.56 8.04 -19.34
CA ASP A 73 2.25 7.46 -20.49
C ASP A 73 1.28 7.00 -21.56
N SER A 74 1.65 7.26 -22.82
CA SER A 74 0.94 6.76 -24.01
C SER A 74 -0.58 7.08 -24.05
N GLY A 75 -0.99 8.20 -23.42
CA GLY A 75 -2.40 8.63 -23.34
C GLY A 75 -3.22 7.91 -22.29
N THR A 76 -2.56 7.19 -21.37
CA THR A 76 -3.17 6.59 -20.18
C THR A 76 -2.74 7.37 -18.95
N GLU A 77 -3.70 7.71 -18.10
CA GLU A 77 -3.51 8.39 -16.82
C GLU A 77 -3.98 7.48 -15.69
N LEU A 78 -3.20 7.41 -14.61
CA LEU A 78 -3.64 6.84 -13.36
C LEU A 78 -4.38 7.93 -12.57
N ASP A 79 -5.68 7.80 -12.42
CA ASP A 79 -6.46 8.73 -11.60
C ASP A 79 -6.28 8.44 -10.12
N SER A 80 -6.50 7.20 -9.71
CA SER A 80 -6.30 6.75 -8.33
C SER A 80 -6.15 5.24 -8.22
N GLU A 81 -5.49 4.82 -7.16
CA GLU A 81 -5.45 3.42 -6.72
C GLU A 81 -5.76 3.37 -5.23
N LEU A 82 -6.53 2.38 -4.80
CA LEU A 82 -6.85 2.08 -3.41
C LEU A 82 -6.63 0.60 -3.16
N GLY A 83 -6.01 0.27 -2.03
CA GLY A 83 -5.73 -1.10 -1.64
C GLY A 83 -5.99 -1.37 -0.16
N LEU A 84 -6.32 -2.62 0.14
CA LEU A 84 -6.41 -3.14 1.50
C LEU A 84 -5.70 -4.49 1.56
N PHE A 85 -4.73 -4.61 2.48
CA PHE A 85 -3.80 -5.73 2.53
C PHE A 85 -3.66 -6.31 3.92
N VAL A 86 -3.37 -7.60 3.97
CA VAL A 86 -2.77 -8.29 5.12
C VAL A 86 -1.29 -8.52 4.79
N LEU A 87 -0.42 -8.27 5.75
CA LEU A 87 1.01 -8.48 5.63
C LEU A 87 1.45 -9.58 6.59
N ALA A 88 2.26 -10.51 6.07
CA ALA A 88 3.04 -11.44 6.89
C ALA A 88 4.50 -10.98 6.88
N LYS A 89 5.07 -10.69 8.05
CA LYS A 89 6.40 -10.10 8.22
C LYS A 89 7.35 -11.06 8.91
N ALA A 90 8.62 -11.03 8.52
CA ALA A 90 9.69 -11.78 9.17
C ALA A 90 10.93 -10.90 9.35
N PRO A 91 11.42 -10.71 10.60
CA PRO A 91 12.69 -10.05 10.82
C PRO A 91 13.83 -10.98 10.37
N ILE A 92 14.69 -10.48 9.48
CA ILE A 92 15.87 -11.19 8.98
C ILE A 92 17.09 -10.78 9.78
N SER A 93 17.12 -9.53 10.24
CA SER A 93 18.16 -8.98 11.11
C SER A 93 17.57 -7.89 12.01
N PRO A 94 18.32 -7.36 12.99
CA PRO A 94 17.85 -6.24 13.81
C PRO A 94 17.45 -4.98 13.04
N SER A 95 17.96 -4.83 11.81
CA SER A 95 17.72 -3.66 10.97
C SER A 95 16.96 -3.96 9.69
N PHE A 96 16.59 -5.20 9.42
CA PHE A 96 15.96 -5.56 8.16
C PHE A 96 14.86 -6.59 8.32
N ASP A 97 13.67 -6.22 7.87
CA ASP A 97 12.49 -7.08 7.81
C ASP A 97 12.13 -7.37 6.35
N VAL A 98 11.64 -8.57 6.08
CA VAL A 98 10.97 -8.90 4.83
C VAL A 98 9.49 -9.15 5.08
N PHE A 99 8.67 -8.99 4.08
CA PHE A 99 7.24 -9.27 4.19
C PHE A 99 6.67 -9.78 2.87
N ALA A 100 5.57 -10.53 3.00
CA ALA A 100 4.64 -10.80 1.93
C ALA A 100 3.32 -10.06 2.21
N ARG A 101 2.64 -9.62 1.17
CA ARG A 101 1.34 -8.95 1.27
C ARG A 101 0.32 -9.59 0.34
N LEU A 102 -0.92 -9.65 0.79
CA LEU A 102 -2.06 -10.15 0.02
C LEU A 102 -3.27 -9.27 0.32
N GLY A 103 -4.00 -8.88 -0.70
CA GLY A 103 -5.12 -7.99 -0.51
C GLY A 103 -5.98 -7.81 -1.75
N LEU A 104 -6.79 -6.78 -1.69
CA LEU A 104 -7.65 -6.32 -2.78
C LEU A 104 -7.25 -4.91 -3.18
N GLY A 105 -7.17 -4.67 -4.47
CA GLY A 105 -6.88 -3.36 -5.05
C GLY A 105 -8.03 -2.89 -5.93
N ARG A 106 -8.19 -1.58 -6.01
CA ARG A 106 -9.04 -0.89 -6.96
C ARG A 106 -8.23 0.17 -7.66
N ILE A 107 -8.22 0.13 -8.98
CA ILE A 107 -7.55 1.11 -9.82
C ILE A 107 -8.58 1.87 -10.64
N GLU A 108 -8.36 3.16 -10.81
CA GLU A 108 -9.11 4.03 -11.70
C GLU A 108 -8.14 4.70 -12.68
N THR A 109 -8.37 4.47 -13.97
CA THR A 109 -7.53 4.99 -15.05
C THR A 109 -8.39 5.70 -16.10
N SER A 110 -7.82 6.69 -16.76
CA SER A 110 -8.44 7.39 -17.88
C SER A 110 -7.64 7.13 -19.16
N PRO A 111 -8.29 6.62 -20.23
CA PRO A 111 -9.73 6.38 -20.45
C PRO A 111 -10.25 5.00 -19.97
N GLY A 112 -9.47 4.18 -19.29
CA GLY A 112 -9.77 2.79 -18.99
C GLY A 112 -10.97 2.54 -18.07
N GLY A 113 -11.23 3.40 -17.08
CA GLY A 113 -12.29 3.22 -16.10
C GLY A 113 -11.81 2.63 -14.78
N THR A 114 -12.71 2.01 -14.01
CA THR A 114 -12.45 1.46 -12.67
C THR A 114 -12.43 -0.06 -12.72
N GLU A 115 -11.42 -0.66 -12.12
CA GLU A 115 -11.27 -2.10 -11.97
C GLU A 115 -10.94 -2.50 -10.53
N ASP A 116 -11.43 -3.65 -10.11
CA ASP A 116 -11.14 -4.29 -8.84
C ASP A 116 -10.40 -5.60 -9.09
N GLY A 117 -9.45 -5.94 -8.23
CA GLY A 117 -8.70 -7.17 -8.39
C GLY A 117 -7.98 -7.63 -7.12
N LEU A 118 -7.44 -8.84 -7.22
CA LEU A 118 -6.55 -9.40 -6.20
C LEU A 118 -5.18 -8.75 -6.34
N ALA A 119 -4.55 -8.45 -5.21
CA ALA A 119 -3.21 -7.92 -5.18
C ALA A 119 -2.33 -8.72 -4.22
N TYR A 120 -1.13 -9.06 -4.66
CA TYR A 120 -0.16 -9.81 -3.86
C TYR A 120 1.26 -9.35 -4.18
N GLY A 121 2.12 -9.42 -3.18
CA GLY A 121 3.48 -8.93 -3.36
C GLY A 121 4.41 -9.28 -2.23
N VAL A 122 5.64 -8.81 -2.38
CA VAL A 122 6.72 -9.00 -1.42
C VAL A 122 7.52 -7.71 -1.29
N GLY A 123 8.17 -7.54 -0.16
CA GLY A 123 9.04 -6.38 0.04
C GLY A 123 9.97 -6.54 1.22
N GLY A 124 10.78 -5.51 1.42
CA GLY A 124 11.68 -5.39 2.55
C GLY A 124 11.68 -3.98 3.12
N THR A 125 11.90 -3.90 4.43
CA THR A 125 12.04 -2.65 5.17
C THR A 125 13.40 -2.62 5.84
N LEU A 126 14.19 -1.60 5.53
CA LEU A 126 15.41 -1.27 6.26
C LEU A 126 15.05 -0.30 7.38
N ASN A 127 15.14 -0.77 8.62
CA ASN A 127 14.87 0.01 9.82
C ASN A 127 16.08 0.92 10.12
N LEU A 128 15.89 2.22 10.01
CA LEU A 128 16.91 3.24 10.28
C LEU A 128 16.94 3.62 11.76
N SER A 129 15.82 3.50 12.43
CA SER A 129 15.61 3.71 13.86
C SER A 129 14.49 2.80 14.37
N PRO A 130 14.17 2.79 15.68
CA PRO A 130 13.03 2.04 16.21
C PRO A 130 11.68 2.41 15.59
N VAL A 131 11.55 3.60 15.01
CA VAL A 131 10.28 4.12 14.46
C VAL A 131 10.38 4.52 12.99
N ASP A 132 11.57 4.60 12.39
CA ASP A 132 11.76 5.08 11.03
C ASP A 132 12.40 4.01 10.14
N GLY A 133 11.95 3.88 8.91
CA GLY A 133 12.50 2.95 7.94
C GLY A 133 12.32 3.38 6.49
N VAL A 134 13.04 2.70 5.61
CA VAL A 134 12.88 2.78 4.16
C VAL A 134 12.40 1.43 3.66
N ARG A 135 11.34 1.44 2.86
CA ARG A 135 10.70 0.24 2.34
C ARG A 135 10.75 0.22 0.82
N LEU A 136 11.13 -0.92 0.28
CA LEU A 136 11.03 -1.26 -1.12
C LEU A 136 10.10 -2.46 -1.26
N ASP A 137 9.12 -2.38 -2.14
CA ASP A 137 8.20 -3.49 -2.39
C ASP A 137 7.77 -3.59 -3.85
N TYR A 138 7.38 -4.80 -4.20
CA TYR A 138 6.76 -5.18 -5.45
C TYR A 138 5.40 -5.78 -5.17
N THR A 139 4.38 -5.34 -5.90
CA THR A 139 3.01 -5.85 -5.80
C THR A 139 2.46 -6.07 -7.20
N ARG A 140 1.92 -7.25 -7.45
CA ARG A 140 1.16 -7.55 -8.66
C ARG A 140 -0.32 -7.42 -8.34
N HIS A 141 -1.02 -6.68 -9.18
CA HIS A 141 -2.47 -6.55 -9.18
C HIS A 141 -3.02 -7.34 -10.37
N ASP A 142 -3.93 -8.26 -10.09
CA ASP A 142 -4.60 -9.08 -11.09
C ASP A 142 -6.03 -8.56 -11.25
N TYR A 143 -6.24 -7.78 -12.31
CA TYR A 143 -7.51 -7.18 -12.69
C TYR A 143 -8.15 -7.94 -13.85
N ASP A 144 -9.44 -7.77 -14.07
CA ASP A 144 -10.16 -8.43 -15.19
C ASP A 144 -9.59 -8.03 -16.56
N ALA A 145 -9.08 -6.82 -16.72
CA ALA A 145 -8.49 -6.34 -17.99
C ALA A 145 -6.99 -6.68 -18.16
N GLY A 146 -6.32 -7.21 -17.14
CA GLY A 146 -4.91 -7.56 -17.19
C GLY A 146 -4.18 -7.39 -15.88
N GLU A 147 -2.89 -7.68 -15.89
CA GLU A 147 -2.03 -7.56 -14.73
C GLU A 147 -1.33 -6.20 -14.70
N VAL A 148 -1.13 -5.67 -13.49
CA VAL A 148 -0.35 -4.45 -13.26
C VAL A 148 0.71 -4.74 -12.20
N ASP A 149 1.96 -4.53 -12.57
CA ASP A 149 3.10 -4.64 -11.67
C ASP A 149 3.44 -3.28 -11.05
N VAL A 150 3.55 -3.24 -9.75
CA VAL A 150 3.81 -2.00 -9.00
C VAL A 150 5.08 -2.15 -8.20
N PHE A 151 6.04 -1.27 -8.45
CA PHE A 151 7.29 -1.14 -7.67
C PHE A 151 7.21 0.15 -6.86
N ALA A 152 7.34 0.07 -5.54
CA ALA A 152 7.23 1.22 -4.66
C ALA A 152 8.45 1.39 -3.77
N LEU A 153 8.92 2.63 -3.65
CA LEU A 153 9.92 3.06 -2.67
C LEU A 153 9.26 4.05 -1.72
N SER A 154 9.27 3.77 -0.44
CA SER A 154 8.61 4.59 0.56
C SER A 154 9.42 4.75 1.85
N TYR A 155 9.20 5.87 2.54
CA TYR A 155 9.61 6.08 3.91
C TYR A 155 8.48 5.66 4.85
N VAL A 156 8.83 4.93 5.90
CA VAL A 156 7.88 4.39 6.90
C VAL A 156 8.18 5.00 8.25
N ARG A 157 7.12 5.42 8.97
CA ARG A 157 7.21 5.89 10.34
C ARG A 157 6.17 5.22 11.22
N GLY A 158 6.66 4.63 12.31
CA GLY A 158 5.84 4.05 13.40
C GLY A 158 5.45 5.08 14.47
N PHE A 159 4.34 4.82 15.16
CA PHE A 159 3.78 5.66 16.22
C PHE A 159 3.44 4.82 17.45
#